data_264fdab0d2526fe56d46b437088d6e57
#
_entry.id   264fdab0d2526fe56d46b437088d6e57
#
_cell.length_a   1.000
_cell.length_b   1.000
_cell.length_c   1.000
_cell.angle_alpha   90.00
_cell.angle_beta   90.00
_cell.angle_gamma   90.00
#
_symmetry.space_group_name_H-M   'P 1'
#
loop_
_entity.id
_entity.type
_entity.pdbx_description
1 polymer ?
#
loop_
_entity_poly.entity_id
_entity_poly.type
_entity_poly.pdbx_seq_one_letter_code
_entity_poly.pdbx_strand_id
1 'polypeptide(L)'
;MKNKLLQGTVVLLCSSVVLRCLGFVYQILVVRISGTESLGILNMTMPFYMLLVVIATMGMPIAITKLTAQYVASHGQYVIGQMMRTAFLLVLALSFVCLLAACIIMPKAFSLLHTDIRVSQCFVVLIPGIVIVPFCSVMRGYFQGMQQMLYPSVGQIVEQLIRVFCGIALLLWVSPKDVLSMAMSLGAAAMLGEAGGCVFLAVMYLHSRRKAIAQQPNQSVAGRIQWMKPLLSLGIPVTATRLTSTVDMAIEASIVPFCLIVSGYTLNEAAAIYGQFSGVAMSLLTIPTVLTGALGTALIPAISEVAANGRKKELQQYCGRAVSVTWAFSLPIIFMLYLYGEEFGQMLFHIEGLGEMMRWLSFGAVFVYLGQTVVGILQGL
;
A
#
# COMPACT_ATOMS: atom_id res chain seq x y z
N MET A 1 14.45 -26.00 5.70
CA MET A 1 14.08 -24.81 4.90
C MET A 1 12.59 -24.72 4.62
N LYS A 2 11.89 -25.77 4.16
CA LYS A 2 10.43 -25.74 3.86
C LYS A 2 9.57 -25.20 5.02
N ASN A 3 9.82 -25.61 6.27
CA ASN A 3 9.03 -25.14 7.43
C ASN A 3 9.15 -23.64 7.72
N LYS A 4 10.33 -23.02 7.52
CA LYS A 4 10.50 -21.57 7.75
C LYS A 4 9.80 -20.71 6.69
N LEU A 5 9.82 -21.14 5.43
CA LEU A 5 9.07 -20.48 4.35
C LEU A 5 7.56 -20.57 4.59
N LEU A 6 7.08 -21.76 4.95
CA LEU A 6 5.66 -21.97 5.23
C LEU A 6 5.19 -21.13 6.44
N GLN A 7 5.97 -21.10 7.51
CA GLN A 7 5.70 -20.25 8.68
C GLN A 7 5.68 -18.76 8.31
N GLY A 8 6.66 -18.30 7.52
CA GLY A 8 6.70 -16.90 7.04
C GLY A 8 5.47 -16.53 6.21
N THR A 9 5.04 -17.40 5.31
CA THR A 9 3.84 -17.19 4.48
C THR A 9 2.57 -17.13 5.34
N VAL A 10 2.42 -18.04 6.31
CA VAL A 10 1.28 -18.03 7.24
C VAL A 10 1.24 -16.74 8.07
N VAL A 11 2.38 -16.30 8.60
CA VAL A 11 2.47 -15.03 9.34
C VAL A 11 2.04 -13.85 8.48
N LEU A 12 2.50 -13.77 7.22
CA LEU A 12 2.11 -12.72 6.29
C LEU A 12 0.60 -12.75 5.98
N LEU A 13 0.03 -13.93 5.76
CA LEU A 13 -1.40 -14.09 5.50
C LEU A 13 -2.24 -13.67 6.71
N CYS A 14 -1.92 -14.17 7.90
CA CYS A 14 -2.62 -13.81 9.13
C CYS A 14 -2.54 -12.31 9.41
N SER A 15 -1.34 -11.72 9.29
CA SER A 15 -1.18 -10.28 9.49
C SER A 15 -1.94 -9.45 8.45
N SER A 16 -2.00 -9.89 7.20
CA SER A 16 -2.77 -9.21 6.14
C SER A 16 -4.28 -9.21 6.44
N VAL A 17 -4.82 -10.32 6.95
CA VAL A 17 -6.23 -10.40 7.37
C VAL A 17 -6.50 -9.45 8.55
N VAL A 18 -5.65 -9.48 9.58
CA VAL A 18 -5.79 -8.60 10.75
C VAL A 18 -5.74 -7.13 10.34
N LEU A 19 -4.77 -6.75 9.49
CA LEU A 19 -4.64 -5.38 8.99
C LEU A 19 -5.86 -4.94 8.17
N ARG A 20 -6.43 -5.84 7.38
CA ARG A 20 -7.63 -5.56 6.59
C ARG A 20 -8.84 -5.33 7.50
N CYS A 21 -9.04 -6.18 8.51
CA CYS A 21 -10.11 -6.02 9.48
C CYS A 21 -9.96 -4.69 10.27
N LEU A 22 -8.76 -4.41 10.79
CA LEU A 22 -8.48 -3.17 11.49
C LEU A 22 -8.69 -1.94 10.60
N GLY A 23 -8.22 -2.01 9.35
CA GLY A 23 -8.40 -0.94 8.37
C GLY A 23 -9.86 -0.69 8.04
N PHE A 24 -10.66 -1.73 7.88
CA PHE A 24 -12.08 -1.62 7.59
C PHE A 24 -12.87 -1.05 8.77
N VAL A 25 -12.62 -1.52 9.99
CA VAL A 25 -13.24 -0.95 11.20
C VAL A 25 -12.86 0.52 11.35
N TYR A 26 -11.58 0.87 11.14
CA TYR A 26 -11.13 2.26 11.15
C TYR A 26 -11.85 3.10 10.12
N GLN A 27 -12.02 2.58 8.90
CA GLN A 27 -12.74 3.26 7.82
C GLN A 27 -14.19 3.57 8.21
N ILE A 28 -14.89 2.63 8.82
CA ILE A 28 -16.27 2.84 9.32
C ILE A 28 -16.28 3.98 10.35
N LEU A 29 -15.37 3.95 11.33
CA LEU A 29 -15.30 4.97 12.38
C LEU A 29 -14.98 6.35 11.80
N VAL A 30 -14.01 6.42 10.88
CA VAL A 30 -13.64 7.67 10.20
C VAL A 30 -14.85 8.26 9.49
N VAL A 31 -15.55 7.50 8.66
CA VAL A 31 -16.71 7.99 7.91
C VAL A 31 -17.83 8.46 8.82
N ARG A 32 -18.09 7.73 9.91
CA ARG A 32 -19.14 8.12 10.88
C ARG A 32 -18.81 9.39 11.66
N ILE A 33 -17.52 9.65 11.95
CA ILE A 33 -17.09 10.80 12.74
C ILE A 33 -16.85 12.03 11.86
N SER A 34 -16.15 11.87 10.73
CA SER A 34 -15.67 13.00 9.91
C SER A 34 -16.47 13.22 8.61
N GLY A 35 -17.37 12.29 8.27
CA GLY A 35 -18.10 12.31 7.02
C GLY A 35 -17.26 11.93 5.79
N THR A 36 -17.94 11.86 4.65
CA THR A 36 -17.33 11.46 3.37
C THR A 36 -16.53 12.56 2.70
N GLU A 37 -16.87 13.83 2.95
CA GLU A 37 -16.20 14.99 2.34
C GLU A 37 -14.74 15.10 2.79
N SER A 38 -14.47 15.00 4.10
CA SER A 38 -13.10 15.04 4.64
C SER A 38 -12.26 13.85 4.17
N LEU A 39 -12.87 12.68 4.09
CA LEU A 39 -12.24 11.48 3.53
C LEU A 39 -11.95 11.66 2.03
N GLY A 40 -12.86 12.29 1.29
CA GLY A 40 -12.69 12.62 -0.12
C GLY A 40 -11.49 13.52 -0.36
N ILE A 41 -11.34 14.60 0.41
CA ILE A 41 -10.18 15.50 0.33
C ILE A 41 -8.88 14.73 0.59
N LEU A 42 -8.83 13.89 1.62
CA LEU A 42 -7.65 13.07 1.89
C LEU A 42 -7.37 12.10 0.73
N ASN A 43 -8.38 11.40 0.22
CA ASN A 43 -8.21 10.43 -0.86
C ASN A 43 -7.83 11.08 -2.21
N MET A 44 -8.27 12.31 -2.47
CA MET A 44 -7.76 13.11 -3.60
C MET A 44 -6.28 13.48 -3.41
N THR A 45 -5.84 13.68 -2.18
CA THR A 45 -4.47 14.09 -1.85
C THR A 45 -3.48 12.92 -1.94
N MET A 46 -3.92 11.72 -1.53
CA MET A 46 -3.07 10.53 -1.38
C MET A 46 -2.31 10.12 -2.65
N PRO A 47 -2.88 10.12 -3.87
CA PRO A 47 -2.15 9.70 -5.08
C PRO A 47 -0.96 10.61 -5.39
N PHE A 48 -1.07 11.91 -5.20
CA PHE A 48 0.01 12.87 -5.41
C PHE A 48 1.16 12.66 -4.41
N TYR A 49 0.81 12.40 -3.15
CA TYR A 49 1.76 12.02 -2.12
C TYR A 49 2.45 10.69 -2.47
N MET A 50 1.68 9.66 -2.85
CA MET A 50 2.21 8.35 -3.21
C MET A 50 3.13 8.40 -4.44
N LEU A 51 2.88 9.29 -5.40
CA LEU A 51 3.75 9.49 -6.55
C LEU A 51 5.17 9.87 -6.11
N LEU A 52 5.30 10.83 -5.20
CA LEU A 52 6.60 11.24 -4.65
C LEU A 52 7.23 10.14 -3.78
N VAL A 53 6.43 9.44 -2.98
CA VAL A 53 6.91 8.31 -2.17
C VAL A 53 7.42 7.16 -3.04
N VAL A 54 6.75 6.82 -4.14
CA VAL A 54 7.18 5.77 -5.06
C VAL A 54 8.51 6.13 -5.72
N ILE A 55 8.67 7.39 -6.13
CA ILE A 55 9.94 7.91 -6.67
C ILE A 55 11.04 7.86 -5.59
N ALA A 56 10.77 8.37 -4.39
CA ALA A 56 11.73 8.41 -3.28
C ALA A 56 12.15 7.00 -2.81
N THR A 57 11.24 6.05 -2.85
CA THR A 57 11.49 4.64 -2.48
C THR A 57 12.34 3.91 -3.52
N MET A 58 12.20 4.28 -4.80
CA MET A 58 12.97 3.75 -5.95
C MET A 58 13.06 2.21 -5.97
N GLY A 59 11.96 1.50 -5.69
CA GLY A 59 11.90 0.04 -5.71
C GLY A 59 12.86 -0.66 -4.73
N MET A 60 13.48 0.09 -3.81
CA MET A 60 14.48 -0.42 -2.86
C MET A 60 14.04 -1.66 -2.06
N PRO A 61 12.78 -1.78 -1.57
CA PRO A 61 12.39 -2.96 -0.82
C PRO A 61 12.65 -4.26 -1.60
N ILE A 62 12.29 -4.30 -2.89
CA ILE A 62 12.44 -5.49 -3.73
C ILE A 62 13.91 -5.73 -4.06
N ALA A 63 14.67 -4.67 -4.40
CA ALA A 63 16.09 -4.76 -4.68
C ALA A 63 16.87 -5.29 -3.47
N ILE A 64 16.61 -4.73 -2.29
CA ILE A 64 17.25 -5.13 -1.03
C ILE A 64 16.85 -6.56 -0.66
N THR A 65 15.56 -6.93 -0.78
CA THR A 65 15.11 -8.31 -0.48
C THR A 65 15.85 -9.32 -1.33
N LYS A 66 15.96 -9.08 -2.64
CA LYS A 66 16.64 -9.99 -3.57
C LYS A 66 18.14 -10.08 -3.27
N LEU A 67 18.82 -8.94 -3.14
CA LEU A 67 20.27 -8.90 -2.89
C LEU A 67 20.59 -9.47 -1.50
N THR A 68 19.80 -9.14 -0.47
CA THR A 68 20.01 -9.71 0.89
C THR A 68 19.90 -11.23 0.85
N ALA A 69 18.87 -11.79 0.21
CA ALA A 69 18.69 -13.22 0.09
C ALA A 69 19.87 -13.91 -0.64
N GLN A 70 20.40 -13.27 -1.69
CA GLN A 70 21.57 -13.79 -2.42
C GLN A 70 22.85 -13.76 -1.58
N TYR A 71 23.11 -12.65 -0.87
CA TYR A 71 24.40 -12.44 -0.19
C TYR A 71 24.45 -13.03 1.23
N VAL A 72 23.31 -13.24 1.89
CA VAL A 72 23.27 -13.96 3.18
C VAL A 72 23.88 -15.36 3.06
N ALA A 73 23.60 -16.04 1.95
CA ALA A 73 24.06 -17.41 1.73
C ALA A 73 25.55 -17.50 1.38
N SER A 74 26.16 -16.45 0.78
CA SER A 74 27.47 -16.49 0.16
C SER A 74 28.58 -15.69 0.88
N HIS A 75 28.24 -14.54 1.49
CA HIS A 75 29.25 -13.56 1.94
C HIS A 75 29.05 -13.04 3.37
N GLY A 76 28.06 -13.55 4.10
CA GLY A 76 27.83 -13.16 5.50
C GLY A 76 27.14 -11.80 5.69
N GLN A 77 26.82 -11.51 6.96
CA GLN A 77 25.97 -10.34 7.33
C GLN A 77 26.70 -8.99 7.22
N TYR A 78 28.03 -8.99 7.19
CA TYR A 78 28.81 -7.74 7.11
C TYR A 78 28.61 -7.01 5.77
N VAL A 79 28.63 -7.74 4.67
CA VAL A 79 28.43 -7.23 3.31
C VAL A 79 27.04 -6.58 3.16
N ILE A 80 26.03 -7.18 3.79
CA ILE A 80 24.67 -6.62 3.84
C ILE A 80 24.65 -5.26 4.54
N GLY A 81 25.44 -5.09 5.60
CA GLY A 81 25.54 -3.81 6.30
C GLY A 81 26.04 -2.65 5.43
N GLN A 82 26.94 -2.91 4.47
CA GLN A 82 27.41 -1.90 3.52
C GLN A 82 26.37 -1.58 2.46
N MET A 83 25.73 -2.61 1.91
CA MET A 83 24.61 -2.46 0.99
C MET A 83 23.49 -1.61 1.60
N MET A 84 23.11 -1.90 2.85
CA MET A 84 22.09 -1.14 3.57
C MET A 84 22.46 0.32 3.77
N ARG A 85 23.72 0.63 4.09
CA ARG A 85 24.19 2.03 4.17
C ARG A 85 24.06 2.75 2.85
N THR A 86 24.43 2.11 1.73
CA THR A 86 24.27 2.68 0.40
C THR A 86 22.80 2.89 0.07
N ALA A 87 21.93 1.93 0.38
CA ALA A 87 20.50 2.03 0.17
C ALA A 87 19.87 3.19 0.97
N PHE A 88 20.24 3.35 2.25
CA PHE A 88 19.76 4.48 3.06
C PHE A 88 20.23 5.83 2.51
N LEU A 89 21.48 5.94 2.05
CA LEU A 89 21.99 7.19 1.46
C LEU A 89 21.27 7.53 0.14
N LEU A 90 21.04 6.53 -0.72
CA LEU A 90 20.31 6.72 -1.97
C LEU A 90 18.87 7.17 -1.72
N VAL A 91 18.18 6.49 -0.80
CA VAL A 91 16.82 6.84 -0.43
C VAL A 91 16.76 8.22 0.22
N LEU A 92 17.70 8.58 1.08
CA LEU A 92 17.78 9.91 1.69
C LEU A 92 17.97 11.01 0.63
N ALA A 93 18.92 10.82 -0.28
CA ALA A 93 19.17 11.78 -1.35
C ALA A 93 17.93 11.96 -2.23
N LEU A 94 17.26 10.86 -2.59
CA LEU A 94 16.08 10.89 -3.42
C LEU A 94 14.86 11.47 -2.70
N SER A 95 14.69 11.15 -1.41
CA SER A 95 13.67 11.76 -0.56
C SER A 95 13.86 13.27 -0.45
N PHE A 96 15.10 13.74 -0.38
CA PHE A 96 15.38 15.19 -0.36
C PHE A 96 15.01 15.86 -1.67
N VAL A 97 15.31 15.24 -2.81
CA VAL A 97 14.88 15.73 -4.14
C VAL A 97 13.35 15.75 -4.23
N CYS A 98 12.68 14.69 -3.80
CA CYS A 98 11.22 14.63 -3.79
C CYS A 98 10.60 15.65 -2.82
N LEU A 99 11.26 15.95 -1.70
CA LEU A 99 10.84 16.99 -0.76
C LEU A 99 10.89 18.37 -1.41
N LEU A 100 11.97 18.69 -2.12
CA LEU A 100 12.08 19.94 -2.89
C LEU A 100 11.00 20.00 -3.99
N ALA A 101 10.75 18.90 -4.69
CA ALA A 101 9.69 18.81 -5.68
C ALA A 101 8.30 19.00 -5.04
N ALA A 102 8.05 18.43 -3.84
CA ALA A 102 6.83 18.64 -3.08
C ALA A 102 6.59 20.12 -2.76
N CYS A 103 7.63 20.84 -2.35
CA CYS A 103 7.50 22.25 -1.99
C CYS A 103 7.40 23.20 -3.20
N ILE A 104 8.06 22.89 -4.34
CA ILE A 104 8.18 23.82 -5.46
C ILE A 104 7.21 23.47 -6.60
N ILE A 105 7.09 22.17 -6.94
CA ILE A 105 6.36 21.71 -8.13
C ILE A 105 4.89 21.45 -7.77
N MET A 106 4.61 20.80 -6.65
CA MET A 106 3.25 20.35 -6.31
C MET A 106 2.24 21.50 -6.16
N PRO A 107 2.56 22.66 -5.55
CA PRO A 107 1.61 23.76 -5.50
C PRO A 107 1.21 24.28 -6.89
N LYS A 108 2.17 24.32 -7.82
CA LYS A 108 1.90 24.69 -9.22
C LYS A 108 1.09 23.63 -9.95
N ALA A 109 1.38 22.36 -9.70
CA ALA A 109 0.62 21.24 -10.28
C ALA A 109 -0.84 21.25 -9.83
N PHE A 110 -1.12 21.46 -8.55
CA PHE A 110 -2.48 21.59 -8.03
C PHE A 110 -3.23 22.76 -8.66
N SER A 111 -2.57 23.91 -8.81
CA SER A 111 -3.17 25.08 -9.50
C SER A 111 -3.48 24.79 -10.97
N LEU A 112 -2.58 24.10 -11.68
CA LEU A 112 -2.77 23.74 -13.10
C LEU A 112 -3.87 22.71 -13.32
N LEU A 113 -4.01 21.76 -12.39
CA LEU A 113 -5.05 20.74 -12.44
C LEU A 113 -6.42 21.23 -11.93
N HIS A 114 -6.52 22.50 -11.54
CA HIS A 114 -7.74 23.10 -10.96
C HIS A 114 -8.32 22.29 -9.79
N THR A 115 -7.43 21.61 -9.05
CA THR A 115 -7.81 20.84 -7.86
C THR A 115 -8.27 21.76 -6.73
N ASP A 116 -9.15 21.26 -5.87
CA ASP A 116 -9.59 21.96 -4.67
C ASP A 116 -8.41 22.44 -3.84
N ILE A 117 -8.39 23.70 -3.43
CA ILE A 117 -7.32 24.30 -2.61
C ILE A 117 -7.08 23.50 -1.32
N ARG A 118 -8.13 22.87 -0.77
CA ARG A 118 -8.07 22.03 0.44
C ARG A 118 -7.18 20.78 0.25
N VAL A 119 -7.09 20.25 -0.98
CA VAL A 119 -6.20 19.14 -1.34
C VAL A 119 -4.74 19.57 -1.16
N SER A 120 -4.38 20.77 -1.62
CA SER A 120 -3.01 21.27 -1.46
C SER A 120 -2.65 21.53 0.01
N GLN A 121 -3.60 22.00 0.82
CA GLN A 121 -3.41 22.21 2.25
C GLN A 121 -3.28 20.88 3.01
N CYS A 122 -4.10 19.90 2.69
CA CYS A 122 -4.00 18.55 3.24
C CYS A 122 -2.66 17.87 2.86
N PHE A 123 -2.15 18.14 1.64
CA PHE A 123 -0.88 17.60 1.18
C PHE A 123 0.31 18.01 2.05
N VAL A 124 0.31 19.21 2.62
CA VAL A 124 1.39 19.70 3.50
C VAL A 124 1.60 18.77 4.70
N VAL A 125 0.51 18.25 5.26
CA VAL A 125 0.57 17.32 6.41
C VAL A 125 1.22 15.99 6.04
N LEU A 126 1.17 15.58 4.78
CA LEU A 126 1.75 14.32 4.29
C LEU A 126 3.24 14.44 3.92
N ILE A 127 3.78 15.66 3.80
CA ILE A 127 5.18 15.89 3.38
C ILE A 127 6.21 15.09 4.20
N PRO A 128 6.13 14.99 5.55
CA PRO A 128 7.08 14.20 6.33
C PRO A 128 7.16 12.73 5.91
N GLY A 129 6.07 12.17 5.43
CA GLY A 129 6.01 10.79 4.95
C GLY A 129 6.92 10.51 3.74
N ILE A 130 7.26 11.54 2.93
CA ILE A 130 8.18 11.42 1.78
C ILE A 130 9.58 10.95 2.25
N VAL A 131 9.94 11.20 3.50
CA VAL A 131 11.19 10.73 4.10
C VAL A 131 10.96 9.45 4.91
N ILE A 132 9.92 9.41 5.73
CA ILE A 132 9.66 8.30 6.68
C ILE A 132 9.40 7.00 5.95
N VAL A 133 8.49 7.00 4.95
CA VAL A 133 8.05 5.77 4.25
C VAL A 133 9.18 5.08 3.46
N PRO A 134 10.02 5.81 2.69
CA PRO A 134 11.16 5.20 2.02
C PRO A 134 12.18 4.57 3.00
N PHE A 135 12.45 5.22 4.14
CA PHE A 135 13.31 4.65 5.18
C PHE A 135 12.74 3.37 5.76
N CYS A 136 11.46 3.36 6.09
CA CYS A 136 10.75 2.18 6.56
C CYS A 136 10.82 1.04 5.55
N SER A 137 10.65 1.34 4.26
CA SER A 137 10.68 0.34 3.18
C SER A 137 12.05 -0.30 2.97
N VAL A 138 13.15 0.41 3.17
CA VAL A 138 14.51 -0.16 3.18
C VAL A 138 14.65 -1.22 4.27
N MET A 139 14.18 -0.95 5.49
CA MET A 139 14.23 -1.89 6.61
C MET A 139 13.30 -3.09 6.39
N ARG A 140 12.10 -2.86 5.83
CA ARG A 140 11.20 -3.96 5.43
C ARG A 140 11.89 -4.90 4.44
N GLY A 141 12.55 -4.36 3.41
CA GLY A 141 13.31 -5.14 2.43
C GLY A 141 14.43 -5.98 3.07
N TYR A 142 15.14 -5.43 4.04
CA TYR A 142 16.17 -6.16 4.81
C TYR A 142 15.59 -7.39 5.52
N PHE A 143 14.54 -7.22 6.32
CA PHE A 143 13.95 -8.33 7.07
C PHE A 143 13.32 -9.38 6.15
N GLN A 144 12.68 -8.96 5.05
CA GLN A 144 12.15 -9.87 4.04
C GLN A 144 13.26 -10.68 3.38
N GLY A 145 14.37 -10.05 3.02
CA GLY A 145 15.54 -10.75 2.47
C GLY A 145 16.21 -11.70 3.44
N MET A 146 16.17 -11.40 4.74
CA MET A 146 16.60 -12.29 5.82
C MET A 146 15.60 -13.42 6.14
N GLN A 147 14.48 -13.50 5.42
CA GLN A 147 13.34 -14.41 5.70
C GLN A 147 12.75 -14.26 7.11
N GLN A 148 12.86 -13.08 7.69
CA GLN A 148 12.32 -12.74 9.01
C GLN A 148 11.01 -11.95 8.85
N MET A 149 9.97 -12.60 8.32
CA MET A 149 8.69 -11.95 7.94
C MET A 149 7.91 -11.41 9.14
N LEU A 150 8.20 -11.90 10.35
CA LEU A 150 7.53 -11.46 11.57
C LEU A 150 7.73 -9.95 11.83
N TYR A 151 8.94 -9.41 11.66
CA TYR A 151 9.22 -8.01 11.96
C TYR A 151 8.47 -7.02 11.04
N PRO A 152 8.47 -7.19 9.71
CA PRO A 152 7.63 -6.36 8.84
C PRO A 152 6.15 -6.47 9.16
N SER A 153 5.64 -7.67 9.47
CA SER A 153 4.23 -7.90 9.79
C SER A 153 3.82 -7.19 11.09
N VAL A 154 4.60 -7.35 12.15
CA VAL A 154 4.34 -6.65 13.43
C VAL A 154 4.48 -5.13 13.25
N GLY A 155 5.49 -4.67 12.48
CA GLY A 155 5.66 -3.26 12.16
C GLY A 155 4.42 -2.64 11.50
N GLN A 156 3.80 -3.35 10.55
CA GLN A 156 2.54 -2.91 9.92
C GLN A 156 1.35 -2.90 10.89
N ILE A 157 1.28 -3.87 11.81
CA ILE A 157 0.23 -3.88 12.85
C ILE A 157 0.40 -2.68 13.80
N VAL A 158 1.64 -2.40 14.25
CA VAL A 158 1.95 -1.23 15.08
C VAL A 158 1.58 0.06 14.36
N GLU A 159 1.97 0.21 13.11
CA GLU A 159 1.60 1.33 12.24
C GLU A 159 0.08 1.52 12.20
N GLN A 160 -0.67 0.45 11.93
CA GLN A 160 -2.12 0.51 11.82
C GLN A 160 -2.78 0.84 13.16
N LEU A 161 -2.31 0.27 14.26
CA LEU A 161 -2.85 0.57 15.60
C LEU A 161 -2.63 2.04 15.96
N ILE A 162 -1.41 2.58 15.74
CA ILE A 162 -1.12 3.99 15.99
C ILE A 162 -2.00 4.88 15.10
N ARG A 163 -2.16 4.54 13.82
CA ARG A 163 -3.05 5.26 12.89
C ARG A 163 -4.48 5.30 13.39
N VAL A 164 -5.01 4.17 13.87
CA VAL A 164 -6.38 4.07 14.41
C VAL A 164 -6.52 4.92 15.65
N PHE A 165 -5.65 4.72 16.65
CA PHE A 165 -5.74 5.45 17.93
C PHE A 165 -5.54 6.95 17.75
N CYS A 166 -4.48 7.36 17.04
CA CYS A 166 -4.22 8.78 16.79
C CYS A 166 -5.30 9.41 15.90
N GLY A 167 -5.80 8.67 14.90
CA GLY A 167 -6.86 9.15 14.02
C GLY A 167 -8.14 9.46 14.76
N ILE A 168 -8.59 8.53 15.60
CA ILE A 168 -9.80 8.74 16.41
C ILE A 168 -9.57 9.87 17.43
N ALA A 169 -8.41 9.88 18.13
CA ALA A 169 -8.10 10.90 19.10
C ALA A 169 -8.05 12.31 18.48
N LEU A 170 -7.40 12.47 17.33
CA LEU A 170 -7.33 13.75 16.62
C LEU A 170 -8.69 14.20 16.10
N LEU A 171 -9.50 13.28 15.55
CA LEU A 171 -10.85 13.60 15.09
C LEU A 171 -11.78 14.04 16.23
N LEU A 172 -11.65 13.43 17.41
CA LEU A 172 -12.44 13.82 18.59
C LEU A 172 -11.96 15.14 19.20
N TRP A 173 -10.66 15.46 19.06
CA TRP A 173 -10.09 16.71 19.57
C TRP A 173 -10.36 17.90 18.66
N VAL A 174 -10.27 17.71 17.34
CA VAL A 174 -10.63 18.71 16.35
C VAL A 174 -12.16 18.80 16.30
N SER A 175 -12.71 19.94 16.71
CA SER A 175 -14.15 20.17 16.73
C SER A 175 -14.81 19.88 15.37
N PRO A 176 -16.01 19.27 15.33
CA PRO A 176 -16.62 18.70 14.11
C PRO A 176 -17.11 19.71 13.08
N LYS A 177 -16.59 20.95 13.05
CA LYS A 177 -17.11 22.04 12.21
C LYS A 177 -16.27 22.35 10.97
N ASP A 178 -15.03 21.88 10.88
CA ASP A 178 -14.16 22.19 9.73
C ASP A 178 -13.68 20.91 9.05
N VAL A 179 -14.20 20.68 7.84
CA VAL A 179 -13.91 19.51 7.00
C VAL A 179 -12.42 19.39 6.66
N LEU A 180 -11.76 20.53 6.42
CA LEU A 180 -10.33 20.54 6.12
C LEU A 180 -9.50 20.09 7.32
N SER A 181 -9.80 20.59 8.51
CA SER A 181 -9.10 20.20 9.75
C SER A 181 -9.27 18.70 10.05
N MET A 182 -10.44 18.14 9.74
CA MET A 182 -10.66 16.69 9.84
C MET A 182 -9.83 15.92 8.82
N ALA A 183 -9.79 16.35 7.55
CA ALA A 183 -8.96 15.74 6.51
C ALA A 183 -7.47 15.78 6.88
N MET A 184 -6.99 16.92 7.38
CA MET A 184 -5.62 17.10 7.87
C MET A 184 -5.32 16.20 9.07
N SER A 185 -6.28 16.03 9.99
CA SER A 185 -6.16 15.12 11.14
C SER A 185 -6.00 13.66 10.71
N LEU A 186 -6.76 13.23 9.72
CA LEU A 186 -6.61 11.89 9.12
C LEU A 186 -5.24 11.72 8.45
N GLY A 187 -4.76 12.73 7.72
CA GLY A 187 -3.42 12.76 7.15
C GLY A 187 -2.32 12.69 8.22
N ALA A 188 -2.47 13.47 9.30
CA ALA A 188 -1.54 13.45 10.44
C ALA A 188 -1.52 12.07 11.13
N ALA A 189 -2.67 11.45 11.33
CA ALA A 189 -2.77 10.11 11.89
C ALA A 189 -2.06 9.06 11.02
N ALA A 190 -2.17 9.18 9.70
CA ALA A 190 -1.45 8.32 8.77
C ALA A 190 0.07 8.49 8.93
N MET A 191 0.56 9.74 9.03
CA MET A 191 1.98 10.02 9.23
C MET A 191 2.50 9.54 10.58
N LEU A 192 1.71 9.70 11.66
CA LEU A 192 2.06 9.16 12.98
C LEU A 192 2.13 7.62 12.97
N GLY A 193 1.21 6.97 12.26
CA GLY A 193 1.25 5.52 12.04
C GLY A 193 2.53 5.08 11.35
N GLU A 194 2.85 5.68 10.20
CA GLU A 194 4.08 5.40 9.44
C GLU A 194 5.34 5.66 10.29
N ALA A 195 5.37 6.75 11.06
CA ALA A 195 6.48 7.06 11.96
C ALA A 195 6.63 5.99 13.05
N GLY A 196 5.53 5.54 13.66
CA GLY A 196 5.55 4.49 14.67
C GLY A 196 6.03 3.14 14.13
N GLY A 197 5.55 2.74 12.95
CA GLY A 197 6.03 1.55 12.24
C GLY A 197 7.50 1.64 11.87
N CYS A 198 7.94 2.83 11.42
CA CYS A 198 9.34 3.11 11.11
C CYS A 198 10.24 2.99 12.35
N VAL A 199 9.85 3.59 13.48
CA VAL A 199 10.59 3.50 14.76
C VAL A 199 10.71 2.05 15.22
N PHE A 200 9.61 1.29 15.19
CA PHE A 200 9.63 -0.13 15.53
C PHE A 200 10.64 -0.91 14.67
N LEU A 201 10.58 -0.76 13.35
CA LEU A 201 11.50 -1.45 12.44
C LEU A 201 12.94 -0.98 12.61
N ALA A 202 13.18 0.30 12.90
CA ALA A 202 14.50 0.84 13.18
C ALA A 202 15.11 0.23 14.44
N VAL A 203 14.35 0.11 15.52
CA VAL A 203 14.80 -0.55 16.75
C VAL A 203 15.16 -2.01 16.50
N MET A 204 14.30 -2.75 15.78
CA MET A 204 14.57 -4.14 15.44
C MET A 204 15.78 -4.29 14.52
N TYR A 205 15.95 -3.40 13.54
CA TYR A 205 17.10 -3.38 12.65
C TYR A 205 18.42 -3.12 13.41
N LEU A 206 18.44 -2.13 14.29
CA LEU A 206 19.62 -1.80 15.09
C LEU A 206 20.00 -2.97 16.02
N HIS A 207 19.01 -3.63 16.63
CA HIS A 207 19.23 -4.81 17.47
C HIS A 207 19.79 -5.99 16.66
N SER A 208 19.21 -6.30 15.52
CA SER A 208 19.68 -7.34 14.61
C SER A 208 21.12 -7.07 14.15
N ARG A 209 21.41 -5.82 13.81
CA ARG A 209 22.73 -5.42 13.33
C ARG A 209 23.81 -5.48 14.41
N ARG A 210 23.52 -5.09 15.66
CA ARG A 210 24.47 -5.20 16.78
C ARG A 210 24.91 -6.64 16.99
N LYS A 211 23.98 -7.61 16.92
CA LYS A 211 24.29 -9.03 17.00
C LYS A 211 25.20 -9.50 15.85
N ALA A 212 24.95 -9.02 14.63
CA ALA A 212 25.73 -9.38 13.46
C ALA A 212 27.17 -8.89 13.50
N ILE A 213 27.39 -7.65 13.96
CA ILE A 213 28.74 -7.05 14.10
C ILE A 213 29.55 -7.75 15.20
N ALA A 214 28.92 -8.14 16.30
CA ALA A 214 29.59 -8.86 17.39
C ALA A 214 30.11 -10.25 16.96
N GLN A 215 29.53 -10.85 15.92
CA GLN A 215 29.92 -12.18 15.42
C GLN A 215 31.05 -12.17 14.36
N GLN A 216 31.34 -11.02 13.73
CA GLN A 216 32.38 -10.93 12.67
C GLN A 216 33.09 -9.56 12.69
N PRO A 217 34.12 -9.37 13.55
CA PRO A 217 34.75 -8.05 13.73
C PRO A 217 35.73 -7.60 12.63
N ASN A 218 36.23 -8.45 11.74
CA ASN A 218 37.33 -8.14 10.84
C ASN A 218 37.12 -8.55 9.38
N GLN A 219 36.31 -7.78 8.61
CA GLN A 219 36.34 -7.89 7.15
C GLN A 219 36.51 -6.53 6.48
N SER A 220 37.34 -6.50 5.42
CA SER A 220 37.72 -5.32 4.66
C SER A 220 36.54 -4.59 4.03
N VAL A 221 36.64 -3.26 3.96
CA VAL A 221 35.62 -2.34 3.45
C VAL A 221 35.60 -2.41 1.92
N ALA A 222 34.69 -3.19 1.35
CA ALA A 222 34.35 -3.06 -0.07
C ALA A 222 33.70 -1.69 -0.34
N GLY A 223 34.04 -1.05 -1.46
CA GLY A 223 33.67 0.33 -1.71
C GLY A 223 32.14 0.54 -1.83
N ARG A 224 31.63 1.63 -1.27
CA ARG A 224 30.20 2.04 -1.30
C ARG A 224 29.63 2.07 -2.72
N ILE A 225 30.44 2.42 -3.71
CA ILE A 225 30.04 2.58 -5.12
C ILE A 225 29.64 1.23 -5.75
N GLN A 226 30.20 0.11 -5.25
CA GLN A 226 29.93 -1.23 -5.77
C GLN A 226 28.45 -1.63 -5.64
N TRP A 227 27.72 -1.12 -4.65
CA TRP A 227 26.31 -1.46 -4.39
C TRP A 227 25.31 -0.59 -5.13
N MET A 228 25.73 0.57 -5.63
CA MET A 228 24.85 1.49 -6.37
C MET A 228 24.27 0.85 -7.61
N LYS A 229 25.12 0.28 -8.47
CA LYS A 229 24.68 -0.32 -9.74
C LYS A 229 23.69 -1.48 -9.55
N PRO A 230 23.94 -2.48 -8.68
CA PRO A 230 22.97 -3.55 -8.40
C PRO A 230 21.63 -3.06 -7.83
N LEU A 231 21.65 -2.09 -6.90
CA LEU A 231 20.44 -1.53 -6.31
C LEU A 231 19.61 -0.78 -7.35
N LEU A 232 20.24 0.06 -8.17
CA LEU A 232 19.57 0.84 -9.22
C LEU A 232 19.03 -0.04 -10.34
N SER A 233 19.79 -1.03 -10.81
CA SER A 233 19.36 -1.92 -11.89
C SER A 233 18.13 -2.75 -11.55
N LEU A 234 17.94 -3.07 -10.27
CA LEU A 234 16.74 -3.75 -9.78
C LEU A 234 15.62 -2.78 -9.39
N GLY A 235 15.98 -1.64 -8.80
CA GLY A 235 15.01 -0.67 -8.29
C GLY A 235 14.30 0.11 -9.38
N ILE A 236 15.00 0.57 -10.43
CA ILE A 236 14.41 1.39 -11.48
C ILE A 236 13.25 0.71 -12.22
N PRO A 237 13.38 -0.54 -12.72
CA PRO A 237 12.25 -1.21 -13.37
C PRO A 237 11.03 -1.37 -12.47
N VAL A 238 11.26 -1.71 -11.20
CA VAL A 238 10.19 -1.83 -10.20
C VAL A 238 9.49 -0.49 -9.97
N THR A 239 10.26 0.60 -9.91
CA THR A 239 9.71 1.94 -9.79
C THR A 239 8.85 2.32 -10.98
N ALA A 240 9.33 2.04 -12.19
CA ALA A 240 8.58 2.33 -13.43
C ALA A 240 7.21 1.64 -13.43
N THR A 241 7.16 0.36 -13.05
CA THR A 241 5.89 -0.38 -12.94
C THR A 241 4.95 0.22 -11.89
N ARG A 242 5.48 0.62 -10.72
CA ARG A 242 4.67 1.24 -9.66
C ARG A 242 4.20 2.64 -10.02
N LEU A 243 5.02 3.42 -10.73
CA LEU A 243 4.65 4.76 -11.20
C LEU A 243 3.45 4.71 -12.12
N THR A 244 3.34 3.73 -13.02
CA THR A 244 2.17 3.58 -13.90
C THR A 244 0.87 3.52 -13.10
N SER A 245 0.81 2.65 -12.08
CA SER A 245 -0.38 2.54 -11.23
C SER A 245 -0.64 3.80 -10.40
N THR A 246 0.41 4.46 -9.92
CA THR A 246 0.25 5.67 -9.09
C THR A 246 -0.18 6.89 -9.92
N VAL A 247 0.30 7.00 -11.15
CA VAL A 247 -0.14 8.02 -12.10
C VAL A 247 -1.61 7.81 -12.46
N ASP A 248 -2.04 6.57 -12.69
CA ASP A 248 -3.43 6.22 -12.93
C ASP A 248 -4.34 6.70 -11.78
N MET A 249 -3.97 6.40 -10.52
CA MET A 249 -4.69 6.88 -9.34
C MET A 249 -4.70 8.42 -9.24
N ALA A 250 -3.63 9.11 -9.63
CA ALA A 250 -3.58 10.58 -9.59
C ALA A 250 -4.47 11.21 -10.67
N ILE A 251 -4.53 10.59 -11.84
CA ILE A 251 -5.45 10.97 -12.92
C ILE A 251 -6.90 10.78 -12.46
N GLU A 252 -7.24 9.63 -11.88
CA GLU A 252 -8.56 9.35 -11.33
C GLU A 252 -8.97 10.40 -10.28
N ALA A 253 -8.09 10.66 -9.30
CA ALA A 253 -8.33 11.63 -8.22
C ALA A 253 -8.51 13.08 -8.71
N SER A 254 -8.04 13.40 -9.92
CA SER A 254 -8.21 14.70 -10.54
C SER A 254 -9.45 14.75 -11.43
N ILE A 255 -9.61 13.77 -12.31
CA ILE A 255 -10.65 13.77 -13.35
C ILE A 255 -12.03 13.54 -12.75
N VAL A 256 -12.19 12.62 -11.79
CA VAL A 256 -13.52 12.30 -11.24
C VAL A 256 -14.16 13.51 -10.57
N PRO A 257 -13.51 14.22 -9.63
CA PRO A 257 -14.08 15.44 -9.05
C PRO A 257 -14.30 16.55 -10.06
N PHE A 258 -13.39 16.71 -11.02
CA PHE A 258 -13.53 17.70 -12.09
C PHE A 258 -14.80 17.45 -12.93
N CYS A 259 -15.04 16.21 -13.35
CA CYS A 259 -16.24 15.85 -14.10
C CYS A 259 -17.52 16.09 -13.30
N LEU A 260 -17.51 15.81 -11.99
CA LEU A 260 -18.64 16.09 -11.11
C LEU A 260 -18.95 17.60 -11.06
N ILE A 261 -17.93 18.45 -10.94
CA ILE A 261 -18.08 19.90 -10.94
C ILE A 261 -18.63 20.40 -12.29
N VAL A 262 -18.13 19.89 -13.41
CA VAL A 262 -18.63 20.22 -14.76
C VAL A 262 -20.09 19.78 -14.93
N SER A 263 -20.49 18.70 -14.26
CA SER A 263 -21.89 18.20 -14.26
C SER A 263 -22.84 19.02 -13.35
N GLY A 264 -22.33 20.06 -12.68
CA GLY A 264 -23.14 20.99 -11.90
C GLY A 264 -23.12 20.76 -10.38
N TYR A 265 -22.35 19.80 -9.89
CA TYR A 265 -22.15 19.60 -8.44
C TYR A 265 -21.27 20.70 -7.85
N THR A 266 -21.53 21.08 -6.62
CA THR A 266 -20.65 21.97 -5.86
C THR A 266 -19.34 21.28 -5.51
N LEU A 267 -18.32 22.08 -5.17
CA LEU A 267 -17.01 21.55 -4.75
C LEU A 267 -17.10 20.57 -3.56
N ASN A 268 -17.99 20.88 -2.61
CA ASN A 268 -18.21 20.06 -1.42
C ASN A 268 -18.90 18.74 -1.76
N GLU A 269 -19.91 18.78 -2.61
CA GLU A 269 -20.61 17.59 -3.09
C GLU A 269 -19.67 16.69 -3.91
N ALA A 270 -18.85 17.27 -4.79
CA ALA A 270 -17.88 16.51 -5.58
C ALA A 270 -16.86 15.81 -4.67
N ALA A 271 -16.36 16.49 -3.62
CA ALA A 271 -15.48 15.89 -2.64
C ALA A 271 -16.18 14.78 -1.84
N ALA A 272 -17.42 14.98 -1.43
CA ALA A 272 -18.20 13.99 -0.70
C ALA A 272 -18.49 12.74 -1.55
N ILE A 273 -18.91 12.92 -2.81
CA ILE A 273 -19.16 11.82 -3.76
C ILE A 273 -17.86 11.04 -4.05
N TYR A 274 -16.74 11.74 -4.25
CA TYR A 274 -15.45 11.07 -4.43
C TYR A 274 -15.02 10.31 -3.16
N GLY A 275 -15.32 10.86 -1.98
CA GLY A 275 -15.09 10.17 -0.71
C GLY A 275 -15.97 8.93 -0.54
N GLN A 276 -17.22 8.97 -0.96
CA GLN A 276 -18.11 7.79 -1.01
C GLN A 276 -17.56 6.73 -1.97
N PHE A 277 -17.14 7.14 -3.15
CA PHE A 277 -16.54 6.25 -4.14
C PHE A 277 -15.23 5.61 -3.66
N SER A 278 -14.21 6.43 -3.43
CA SER A 278 -12.85 5.97 -3.14
C SER A 278 -12.68 5.41 -1.72
N GLY A 279 -13.43 5.96 -0.77
CA GLY A 279 -13.38 5.56 0.64
C GLY A 279 -14.34 4.42 0.97
N VAL A 280 -15.61 4.56 0.65
CA VAL A 280 -16.65 3.63 1.09
C VAL A 280 -16.87 2.49 0.11
N ALA A 281 -17.25 2.81 -1.13
CA ALA A 281 -17.59 1.82 -2.14
C ALA A 281 -16.39 0.92 -2.48
N MET A 282 -15.22 1.50 -2.72
CA MET A 282 -13.99 0.75 -2.99
C MET A 282 -13.54 -0.08 -1.79
N SER A 283 -13.78 0.37 -0.56
CA SER A 283 -13.49 -0.43 0.64
C SER A 283 -14.35 -1.68 0.70
N LEU A 284 -15.65 -1.58 0.46
CA LEU A 284 -16.58 -2.72 0.40
C LEU A 284 -16.19 -3.70 -0.72
N LEU A 285 -15.89 -3.19 -1.92
CA LEU A 285 -15.47 -3.98 -3.07
C LEU A 285 -14.13 -4.69 -2.86
N THR A 286 -13.23 -4.13 -2.05
CA THR A 286 -11.89 -4.71 -1.85
C THR A 286 -11.83 -5.72 -0.71
N ILE A 287 -12.86 -5.87 0.15
CA ILE A 287 -12.89 -6.90 1.19
C ILE A 287 -12.70 -8.32 0.63
N PRO A 288 -13.42 -8.74 -0.41
CA PRO A 288 -13.27 -10.09 -0.96
C PRO A 288 -11.92 -10.34 -1.63
N THR A 289 -11.18 -9.28 -1.97
CA THR A 289 -9.85 -9.40 -2.58
C THR A 289 -8.82 -10.07 -1.68
N VAL A 290 -9.06 -10.13 -0.37
CA VAL A 290 -8.24 -10.90 0.57
C VAL A 290 -8.24 -12.38 0.21
N LEU A 291 -9.42 -12.93 -0.10
CA LEU A 291 -9.57 -14.34 -0.47
C LEU A 291 -8.97 -14.63 -1.85
N THR A 292 -9.28 -13.79 -2.84
CA THR A 292 -8.75 -13.98 -4.21
C THR A 292 -7.25 -13.75 -4.29
N GLY A 293 -6.72 -12.82 -3.51
CA GLY A 293 -5.29 -12.58 -3.37
C GLY A 293 -4.56 -13.74 -2.67
N ALA A 294 -5.15 -14.30 -1.61
CA ALA A 294 -4.62 -15.50 -0.95
C ALA A 294 -4.61 -16.71 -1.91
N LEU A 295 -5.69 -16.89 -2.69
CA LEU A 295 -5.74 -17.91 -3.72
C LEU A 295 -4.66 -17.69 -4.79
N GLY A 296 -4.51 -16.47 -5.30
CA GLY A 296 -3.47 -16.11 -6.27
C GLY A 296 -2.07 -16.46 -5.78
N THR A 297 -1.74 -16.09 -4.53
CA THR A 297 -0.42 -16.38 -3.95
C THR A 297 -0.19 -17.88 -3.72
N ALA A 298 -1.22 -18.63 -3.34
CA ALA A 298 -1.15 -20.09 -3.17
C ALA A 298 -0.95 -20.83 -4.50
N LEU A 299 -1.44 -20.26 -5.61
CA LEU A 299 -1.31 -20.85 -6.95
C LEU A 299 0.11 -20.74 -7.51
N ILE A 300 0.89 -19.72 -7.13
CA ILE A 300 2.23 -19.49 -7.69
C ILE A 300 3.12 -20.75 -7.62
N PRO A 301 3.37 -21.38 -6.45
CA PRO A 301 4.23 -22.56 -6.39
C PRO A 301 3.64 -23.76 -7.11
N ALA A 302 2.31 -23.95 -7.03
CA ALA A 302 1.64 -25.09 -7.68
C ALA A 302 1.75 -25.01 -9.21
N ILE A 303 1.54 -23.82 -9.78
CA ILE A 303 1.65 -23.59 -11.22
C ILE A 303 3.10 -23.70 -11.68
N SER A 304 4.06 -23.13 -10.94
CA SER A 304 5.49 -23.20 -11.28
C SER A 304 5.99 -24.65 -11.33
N GLU A 305 5.55 -25.52 -10.41
CA GLU A 305 5.92 -26.92 -10.37
C GLU A 305 5.39 -27.67 -11.61
N VAL A 306 4.11 -27.45 -11.96
CA VAL A 306 3.46 -28.12 -13.10
C VAL A 306 4.03 -27.60 -14.42
N ALA A 307 4.29 -26.30 -14.53
CA ALA A 307 4.89 -25.65 -15.70
C ALA A 307 6.32 -26.17 -15.95
N ALA A 308 7.16 -26.25 -14.89
CA ALA A 308 8.51 -26.77 -14.98
C ALA A 308 8.58 -28.22 -15.46
N ASN A 309 7.55 -29.03 -15.13
CA ASN A 309 7.44 -30.42 -15.56
C ASN A 309 6.85 -30.60 -16.98
N GLY A 310 6.52 -29.52 -17.68
CA GLY A 310 5.96 -29.55 -19.04
C GLY A 310 4.55 -30.16 -19.16
N ARG A 311 3.84 -30.32 -18.07
CA ARG A 311 2.51 -30.99 -18.00
C ARG A 311 1.38 -30.06 -18.40
N LYS A 312 1.27 -29.74 -19.69
CA LYS A 312 0.30 -28.77 -20.23
C LYS A 312 -1.16 -29.04 -19.83
N LYS A 313 -1.61 -30.32 -19.85
CA LYS A 313 -3.00 -30.66 -19.45
C LYS A 313 -3.28 -30.38 -17.98
N GLU A 314 -2.36 -30.73 -17.10
CA GLU A 314 -2.47 -30.40 -15.66
C GLU A 314 -2.46 -28.89 -15.44
N LEU A 315 -1.58 -28.17 -16.13
CA LEU A 315 -1.52 -26.70 -16.06
C LEU A 315 -2.88 -26.07 -16.42
N GLN A 316 -3.49 -26.49 -17.54
CA GLN A 316 -4.82 -26.03 -17.93
C GLN A 316 -5.88 -26.34 -16.86
N GLN A 317 -5.82 -27.53 -16.25
CA GLN A 317 -6.75 -27.89 -15.18
C GLN A 317 -6.56 -27.05 -13.92
N TYR A 318 -5.31 -26.77 -13.52
CA TYR A 318 -5.03 -25.89 -12.38
C TYR A 318 -5.53 -24.45 -12.63
N CYS A 319 -5.22 -23.89 -13.80
CA CYS A 319 -5.71 -22.57 -14.20
C CYS A 319 -7.24 -22.52 -14.25
N GLY A 320 -7.87 -23.51 -14.88
CA GLY A 320 -9.32 -23.58 -14.97
C GLY A 320 -10.00 -23.71 -13.60
N ARG A 321 -9.47 -24.56 -12.71
CA ARG A 321 -9.97 -24.68 -11.33
C ARG A 321 -9.81 -23.40 -10.55
N ALA A 322 -8.66 -22.71 -10.66
CA ALA A 322 -8.42 -21.45 -9.99
C ALA A 322 -9.44 -20.38 -10.41
N VAL A 323 -9.68 -20.25 -11.70
CA VAL A 323 -10.70 -19.34 -12.24
C VAL A 323 -12.10 -19.74 -11.78
N SER A 324 -12.44 -21.05 -11.80
CA SER A 324 -13.75 -21.53 -11.33
C SER A 324 -13.97 -21.26 -9.84
N VAL A 325 -12.95 -21.46 -9.01
CA VAL A 325 -13.01 -21.15 -7.56
C VAL A 325 -13.21 -19.64 -7.37
N THR A 326 -12.47 -18.80 -8.10
CA THR A 326 -12.65 -17.35 -8.05
C THR A 326 -14.08 -16.95 -8.41
N TRP A 327 -14.66 -17.51 -9.46
CA TRP A 327 -16.05 -17.27 -9.84
C TRP A 327 -17.04 -17.73 -8.75
N ALA A 328 -16.85 -18.90 -8.19
CA ALA A 328 -17.72 -19.44 -7.16
C ALA A 328 -17.79 -18.56 -5.91
N PHE A 329 -16.68 -17.93 -5.53
CA PHE A 329 -16.65 -16.97 -4.40
C PHE A 329 -17.10 -15.56 -4.80
N SER A 330 -16.70 -15.09 -5.99
CA SER A 330 -16.93 -13.69 -6.40
C SER A 330 -18.39 -13.43 -6.74
N LEU A 331 -19.05 -14.34 -7.45
CA LEU A 331 -20.43 -14.13 -7.91
C LEU A 331 -21.43 -13.89 -6.77
N PRO A 332 -21.47 -14.70 -5.69
CA PRO A 332 -22.38 -14.42 -4.58
C PRO A 332 -22.12 -13.07 -3.93
N ILE A 333 -20.85 -12.68 -3.78
CA ILE A 333 -20.45 -11.41 -3.16
C ILE A 333 -20.85 -10.23 -4.05
N ILE A 334 -20.57 -10.32 -5.35
CA ILE A 334 -20.97 -9.29 -6.32
C ILE A 334 -22.50 -9.13 -6.32
N PHE A 335 -23.23 -10.23 -6.33
CA PHE A 335 -24.68 -10.21 -6.29
C PHE A 335 -25.22 -9.60 -4.99
N MET A 336 -24.57 -9.91 -3.86
CA MET A 336 -24.91 -9.31 -2.56
C MET A 336 -24.63 -7.80 -2.54
N LEU A 337 -23.49 -7.35 -3.07
CA LEU A 337 -23.14 -5.92 -3.17
C LEU A 337 -24.06 -5.18 -4.16
N TYR A 338 -24.48 -5.83 -5.24
CA TYR A 338 -25.42 -5.28 -6.20
C TYR A 338 -26.81 -5.06 -5.61
N LEU A 339 -27.32 -6.03 -4.85
CA LEU A 339 -28.68 -5.96 -4.26
C LEU A 339 -28.73 -5.12 -3.00
N TYR A 340 -27.76 -5.29 -2.12
CA TYR A 340 -27.76 -4.74 -0.76
C TYR A 340 -26.71 -3.64 -0.56
N GLY A 341 -26.21 -3.02 -1.63
CA GLY A 341 -25.22 -1.94 -1.53
C GLY A 341 -25.72 -0.73 -0.76
N GLU A 342 -26.99 -0.39 -0.87
CA GLU A 342 -27.62 0.71 -0.11
C GLU A 342 -27.72 0.38 1.38
N GLU A 343 -28.16 -0.83 1.71
CA GLU A 343 -28.29 -1.31 3.10
C GLU A 343 -26.93 -1.37 3.78
N PHE A 344 -25.88 -1.80 3.08
CA PHE A 344 -24.53 -1.77 3.60
C PHE A 344 -24.03 -0.34 3.83
N GLY A 345 -24.34 0.60 2.94
CA GLY A 345 -24.05 2.02 3.12
C GLY A 345 -24.70 2.59 4.36
N GLN A 346 -25.99 2.36 4.52
CA GLN A 346 -26.77 2.86 5.66
C GLN A 346 -26.35 2.17 6.98
N MET A 347 -26.27 0.85 7.00
CA MET A 347 -25.98 0.08 8.22
C MET A 347 -24.56 0.32 8.75
N LEU A 348 -23.55 0.28 7.88
CA LEU A 348 -22.16 0.36 8.29
C LEU A 348 -21.67 1.80 8.41
N PHE A 349 -22.03 2.65 7.45
CA PHE A 349 -21.45 3.98 7.31
C PHE A 349 -22.44 5.12 7.58
N HIS A 350 -23.75 4.85 7.73
CA HIS A 350 -24.82 5.84 7.83
C HIS A 350 -24.88 6.80 6.61
N ILE A 351 -24.68 6.26 5.42
CA ILE A 351 -24.72 7.00 4.15
C ILE A 351 -25.88 6.50 3.32
N GLU A 352 -26.64 7.46 2.76
CA GLU A 352 -27.70 7.21 1.78
C GLU A 352 -27.19 7.44 0.36
N GLY A 353 -27.83 6.80 -0.63
CA GLY A 353 -27.52 6.97 -2.05
C GLY A 353 -26.29 6.19 -2.54
N LEU A 354 -25.73 5.28 -1.73
CA LEU A 354 -24.60 4.44 -2.14
C LEU A 354 -25.03 3.32 -3.11
N GLY A 355 -26.31 2.96 -3.12
CA GLY A 355 -26.84 1.79 -3.83
C GLY A 355 -26.63 1.86 -5.33
N GLU A 356 -26.88 3.00 -5.97
CA GLU A 356 -26.66 3.17 -7.40
C GLU A 356 -25.17 3.03 -7.77
N MET A 357 -24.30 3.68 -7.01
CA MET A 357 -22.85 3.55 -7.18
C MET A 357 -22.38 2.10 -7.03
N MET A 358 -22.88 1.40 -6.01
CA MET A 358 -22.52 -0.01 -5.75
C MET A 358 -23.01 -0.93 -6.86
N ARG A 359 -24.19 -0.68 -7.46
CA ARG A 359 -24.71 -1.45 -8.60
C ARG A 359 -23.74 -1.39 -9.79
N TRP A 360 -23.31 -0.20 -10.19
CA TRP A 360 -22.37 -0.04 -11.29
C TRP A 360 -20.99 -0.63 -10.98
N LEU A 361 -20.47 -0.37 -9.79
CA LEU A 361 -19.14 -0.86 -9.38
C LEU A 361 -19.10 -2.39 -9.20
N SER A 362 -20.22 -3.02 -8.85
CA SER A 362 -20.30 -4.48 -8.71
C SER A 362 -19.99 -5.20 -10.02
N PHE A 363 -20.36 -4.66 -11.18
CA PHE A 363 -19.94 -5.20 -12.48
C PHE A 363 -18.44 -5.13 -12.68
N GLY A 364 -17.80 -4.02 -12.26
CA GLY A 364 -16.35 -3.84 -12.32
C GLY A 364 -15.59 -4.77 -11.37
N ALA A 365 -16.18 -5.10 -10.23
CA ALA A 365 -15.57 -5.98 -9.22
C ALA A 365 -15.20 -7.38 -9.76
N VAL A 366 -15.96 -7.89 -10.74
CA VAL A 366 -15.66 -9.15 -11.46
C VAL A 366 -14.23 -9.14 -11.99
N PHE A 367 -13.86 -8.05 -12.68
CA PHE A 367 -12.53 -7.92 -13.30
C PHE A 367 -11.43 -7.79 -12.25
N VAL A 368 -11.71 -7.12 -11.14
CA VAL A 368 -10.75 -6.98 -10.02
C VAL A 368 -10.43 -8.34 -9.40
N TYR A 369 -11.45 -9.15 -9.11
CA TYR A 369 -11.25 -10.45 -8.47
C TYR A 369 -10.60 -11.46 -9.41
N LEU A 370 -11.03 -11.52 -10.67
CA LEU A 370 -10.38 -12.35 -11.69
C LEU A 370 -8.95 -11.90 -11.96
N GLY A 371 -8.72 -10.58 -12.06
CA GLY A 371 -7.41 -10.02 -12.29
C GLY A 371 -6.37 -10.48 -11.27
N GLN A 372 -6.72 -10.51 -9.97
CA GLN A 372 -5.81 -11.00 -8.94
C GLN A 372 -5.44 -12.48 -9.11
N THR A 373 -6.41 -13.31 -9.46
CA THR A 373 -6.17 -14.74 -9.72
C THR A 373 -5.30 -14.94 -10.97
N VAL A 374 -5.58 -14.18 -12.03
CA VAL A 374 -4.80 -14.23 -13.29
C VAL A 374 -3.36 -13.76 -13.04
N VAL A 375 -3.16 -12.69 -12.27
CA VAL A 375 -1.81 -12.23 -11.86
C VAL A 375 -1.07 -13.33 -11.10
N GLY A 376 -1.73 -14.05 -10.18
CA GLY A 376 -1.13 -15.18 -9.48
C GLY A 376 -0.74 -16.32 -10.45
N ILE A 377 -1.57 -16.61 -11.44
CA ILE A 377 -1.26 -17.60 -12.50
C ILE A 377 -0.05 -17.16 -13.31
N LEU A 378 -0.02 -15.92 -13.79
CA LEU A 378 1.09 -15.37 -14.58
C LEU A 378 2.41 -15.31 -13.81
N GLN A 379 2.37 -15.06 -12.51
CA GLN A 379 3.55 -15.09 -11.65
C GLN A 379 4.07 -16.50 -11.40
N GLY A 380 3.21 -17.52 -11.54
CA GLY A 380 3.57 -18.93 -11.43
C GLY A 380 4.16 -19.52 -12.72
N LEU A 381 3.85 -18.95 -13.87
CA LEU A 381 4.38 -19.33 -15.19
C LEU A 381 5.80 -18.78 -15.42
#